data_5fef5b9a0c792cf1ae9e59b37aa13ce2
#
_entry.id   5fef5b9a0c792cf1ae9e59b37aa13ce2
#
_cell.length_a   1.000
_cell.length_b   1.000
_cell.length_c   1.000
_cell.angle_alpha   90.00
_cell.angle_beta   90.00
_cell.angle_gamma   90.00
#
_symmetry.space_group_name_H-M   'P 1'
#
loop_
_entity.id
_entity.type
_entity.pdbx_description
1 polymer ?
#
loop_
_entity_poly.entity_id
_entity_poly.type
_entity_poly.pdbx_seq_one_letter_code
_entity_poly.pdbx_strand_id
1 'polypeptide(L)'
;MAIDLYYMVESPPYPTVLMVARLLDIDLNLKSIDVSKSEQMNAEFVAINPCHCVHCIVDEGYVLWESRAIVTYLVNRYRPSHALYPSDPRIRATIDRLLQFDLGSLYRSISDYVVSYH
;
A
#
# COMPACT_ATOMS: atom_id res chain seq x y z
N MET A 1 -3.44 -16.18 8.11
CA MET A 1 -4.70 -15.46 7.90
C MET A 1 -4.53 -14.46 6.79
N ALA A 2 -5.56 -14.28 6.00
CA ALA A 2 -5.53 -13.31 4.92
C ALA A 2 -5.65 -11.88 5.47
N ILE A 3 -4.91 -10.97 4.87
CA ILE A 3 -5.01 -9.54 5.13
C ILE A 3 -5.96 -8.95 4.11
N ASP A 4 -6.90 -8.11 4.54
CA ASP A 4 -7.81 -7.43 3.62
C ASP A 4 -7.09 -6.26 2.96
N LEU A 5 -7.12 -6.20 1.63
CA LEU A 5 -6.64 -5.06 0.86
C LEU A 5 -7.81 -4.41 0.14
N TYR A 6 -8.14 -3.19 0.53
CA TYR A 6 -9.19 -2.40 -0.12
C TYR A 6 -8.57 -1.57 -1.24
N TYR A 7 -9.21 -1.61 -2.42
CA TYR A 7 -8.76 -0.88 -3.59
C TYR A 7 -9.95 -0.28 -4.35
N MET A 8 -9.67 0.72 -5.16
CA MET A 8 -10.71 1.34 -5.99
C MET A 8 -10.97 0.52 -7.25
N VAL A 9 -12.25 0.38 -7.61
CA VAL A 9 -12.64 -0.29 -8.85
C VAL A 9 -12.00 0.39 -10.07
N GLU A 10 -11.93 1.71 -10.03
CA GLU A 10 -11.37 2.53 -11.12
C GLU A 10 -9.84 2.51 -11.16
N SER A 11 -9.20 2.05 -10.11
CA SER A 11 -7.75 1.99 -9.99
C SER A 11 -7.34 0.66 -9.39
N PRO A 12 -6.63 -0.18 -10.12
CA PRO A 12 -6.23 -1.50 -9.61
C PRO A 12 -5.34 -1.36 -8.37
N PRO A 13 -5.23 -2.44 -7.57
CA PRO A 13 -4.32 -2.44 -6.43
C PRO A 13 -2.90 -2.10 -6.86
N TYR A 14 -2.14 -1.46 -5.99
CA TYR A 14 -0.74 -1.16 -6.28
C TYR A 14 0.03 -2.44 -6.59
N PRO A 15 0.64 -2.56 -7.78
CA PRO A 15 1.40 -3.75 -8.15
C PRO A 15 2.51 -4.07 -7.15
N THR A 16 3.16 -3.05 -6.59
CA THR A 16 4.23 -3.23 -5.61
C THR A 16 3.75 -3.98 -4.37
N VAL A 17 2.57 -3.62 -3.85
CA VAL A 17 2.00 -4.30 -2.69
C VAL A 17 1.71 -5.76 -3.01
N LEU A 18 1.12 -6.03 -4.17
CA LEU A 18 0.80 -7.39 -4.61
C LEU A 18 2.07 -8.22 -4.79
N MET A 19 3.09 -7.65 -5.41
CA MET A 19 4.36 -8.33 -5.64
C MET A 19 5.07 -8.65 -4.34
N VAL A 20 5.14 -7.70 -3.42
CA VAL A 20 5.78 -7.92 -2.10
C VAL A 20 5.03 -8.98 -1.32
N ALA A 21 3.71 -8.92 -1.27
CA ALA A 21 2.92 -9.94 -0.57
C ALA A 21 3.18 -11.33 -1.14
N ARG A 22 3.26 -11.45 -2.46
CA ARG A 22 3.54 -12.71 -3.13
C ARG A 22 4.94 -13.23 -2.81
N LEU A 23 5.94 -12.36 -2.82
CA LEU A 23 7.32 -12.74 -2.46
C LEU A 23 7.44 -13.19 -1.01
N LEU A 24 6.60 -12.67 -0.13
CA LEU A 24 6.59 -13.02 1.28
C LEU A 24 5.63 -14.16 1.63
N ASP A 25 4.95 -14.73 0.64
CA ASP A 25 3.93 -15.77 0.85
C ASP A 25 2.80 -15.29 1.77
N ILE A 26 2.35 -14.06 1.58
CA ILE A 26 1.25 -13.48 2.33
C ILE A 26 0.00 -13.47 1.46
N ASP A 27 -1.10 -14.04 1.98
CA ASP A 27 -2.38 -14.01 1.29
C ASP A 27 -3.05 -12.65 1.49
N LEU A 28 -3.44 -12.03 0.38
CA LEU A 28 -4.24 -10.81 0.39
C LEU A 28 -5.67 -11.12 -0.07
N ASN A 29 -6.63 -10.69 0.72
CA ASN A 29 -8.04 -10.76 0.37
C ASN A 29 -8.43 -9.43 -0.27
N LEU A 30 -8.61 -9.42 -1.59
CA LEU A 30 -8.86 -8.19 -2.34
C LEU A 30 -10.33 -7.77 -2.22
N LYS A 31 -10.56 -6.55 -1.77
CA LYS A 31 -11.90 -5.98 -1.61
C LYS A 31 -12.01 -4.68 -2.38
N SER A 32 -12.87 -4.68 -3.39
CA SER A 32 -13.07 -3.49 -4.23
C SER A 32 -14.04 -2.50 -3.59
N ILE A 33 -13.73 -1.22 -3.78
CA ILE A 33 -14.58 -0.09 -3.37
C ILE A 33 -14.91 0.71 -4.62
N ASP A 34 -16.19 0.93 -4.88
CA ASP A 34 -16.63 1.75 -6.01
C ASP A 34 -16.78 3.20 -5.57
N VAL A 35 -15.79 4.01 -5.88
CA VAL A 35 -15.77 5.44 -5.51
C VAL A 35 -16.87 6.22 -6.21
N SER A 36 -17.24 5.82 -7.42
CA SER A 36 -18.32 6.49 -8.17
C SER A 36 -19.68 6.32 -7.50
N LYS A 37 -19.84 5.26 -6.70
CA LYS A 37 -21.06 5.00 -5.91
C LYS A 37 -20.90 5.47 -4.47
N SER A 38 -19.85 6.21 -4.15
CA SER A 38 -19.54 6.70 -2.80
C SER A 38 -19.39 5.58 -1.76
N GLU A 39 -18.95 4.40 -2.17
CA GLU A 39 -18.76 3.26 -1.25
C GLU A 39 -17.70 3.55 -0.19
N GLN A 40 -16.72 4.42 -0.47
CA GLN A 40 -15.74 4.87 0.52
C GLN A 40 -16.38 5.64 1.68
N MET A 41 -17.60 6.13 1.50
CA MET A 41 -18.39 6.81 2.53
C MET A 41 -19.39 5.88 3.21
N ASN A 42 -19.43 4.61 2.80
CA ASN A 42 -20.29 3.61 3.42
C ASN A 42 -19.93 3.48 4.91
N ALA A 43 -20.95 3.46 5.77
CA ALA A 43 -20.76 3.42 7.22
C ALA A 43 -19.90 2.25 7.68
N GLU A 44 -20.03 1.10 7.01
CA GLU A 44 -19.22 -0.08 7.32
C GLU A 44 -17.74 0.17 7.01
N PHE A 45 -17.41 0.76 5.87
CA PHE A 45 -16.04 1.08 5.49
C PHE A 45 -15.48 2.21 6.37
N VAL A 46 -16.27 3.24 6.65
CA VAL A 46 -15.87 4.36 7.50
C VAL A 46 -15.55 3.88 8.92
N ALA A 47 -16.30 2.90 9.44
CA ALA A 47 -16.02 2.31 10.74
C ALA A 47 -14.65 1.62 10.77
N ILE A 48 -14.23 1.01 9.65
CA ILE A 48 -12.92 0.37 9.52
C ILE A 48 -11.82 1.41 9.30
N ASN A 49 -12.08 2.39 8.42
CA ASN A 49 -11.12 3.40 8.00
C ASN A 49 -11.76 4.79 8.03
N PRO A 50 -11.71 5.48 9.18
CA PRO A 50 -12.31 6.82 9.30
C PRO A 50 -11.72 7.86 8.35
N CYS A 51 -10.50 7.66 7.84
CA CYS A 51 -9.85 8.58 6.91
C CYS A 51 -10.36 8.44 5.48
N HIS A 52 -11.21 7.46 5.19
CA HIS A 52 -11.72 7.16 3.84
C HIS A 52 -10.61 6.87 2.83
N CYS A 53 -9.44 6.46 3.29
CA CYS A 53 -8.29 6.22 2.43
C CYS A 53 -8.42 4.87 1.73
N VAL A 54 -8.47 4.90 0.42
CA VAL A 54 -8.38 3.75 -0.46
C VAL A 54 -7.12 4.02 -1.30
N HIS A 55 -6.19 3.22 -1.35
CA HIS A 55 -6.00 1.85 -0.93
C HIS A 55 -5.54 1.75 0.54
N CYS A 56 -6.01 0.74 1.21
CA CYS A 56 -5.55 0.44 2.57
C CYS A 56 -5.59 -1.06 2.84
N ILE A 57 -4.81 -1.50 3.82
CA ILE A 57 -4.89 -2.87 4.33
C ILE A 57 -5.51 -2.86 5.72
N VAL A 58 -6.17 -3.98 6.05
CA VAL A 58 -6.64 -4.26 7.41
C VAL A 58 -6.03 -5.58 7.83
N ASP A 59 -5.19 -5.53 8.85
CA ASP A 59 -4.47 -6.69 9.38
C ASP A 59 -4.79 -6.84 10.86
N GLU A 60 -5.65 -7.82 11.18
CA GLU A 60 -6.10 -8.07 12.56
C GLU A 60 -6.59 -6.79 13.25
N GLY A 61 -7.40 -6.00 12.53
CA GLY A 61 -7.95 -4.75 13.02
C GLY A 61 -7.05 -3.53 12.88
N TYR A 62 -5.77 -3.73 12.54
CA TYR A 62 -4.86 -2.62 12.27
C TYR A 62 -5.02 -2.14 10.84
N VAL A 63 -5.34 -0.85 10.68
CA VAL A 63 -5.58 -0.24 9.36
C VAL A 63 -4.36 0.59 8.98
N LEU A 64 -3.84 0.36 7.77
CA LEU A 64 -2.68 1.08 7.27
C LEU A 64 -2.89 1.44 5.80
N TRP A 65 -2.59 2.67 5.44
CA TRP A 65 -2.59 3.15 4.06
C TRP A 65 -1.19 3.68 3.71
N GLU A 66 -0.97 4.17 2.51
CA GLU A 66 0.32 4.49 1.90
C GLU A 66 1.08 3.22 1.49
N SER A 67 1.18 2.99 0.16
CA SER A 67 1.77 1.76 -0.38
C SER A 67 3.20 1.51 0.11
N ARG A 68 4.01 2.57 0.25
CA ARG A 68 5.39 2.42 0.72
C ARG A 68 5.45 1.98 2.18
N ALA A 69 4.56 2.49 3.01
CA ALA A 69 4.44 2.05 4.41
C ALA A 69 3.91 0.62 4.50
N ILE A 70 2.96 0.27 3.64
CA ILE A 70 2.38 -1.08 3.61
C ILE A 70 3.45 -2.12 3.31
N VAL A 71 4.28 -1.90 2.29
CA VAL A 71 5.30 -2.89 1.91
C VAL A 71 6.34 -3.10 3.01
N THR A 72 6.81 -2.05 3.65
CA THR A 72 7.75 -2.19 4.76
C THR A 72 7.11 -2.83 5.98
N TYR A 73 5.84 -2.51 6.25
CA TYR A 73 5.07 -3.15 7.32
C TYR A 73 4.97 -4.67 7.12
N LEU A 74 4.63 -5.10 5.91
CA LEU A 74 4.46 -6.53 5.61
C LEU A 74 5.75 -7.30 5.86
N VAL A 75 6.90 -6.74 5.45
CA VAL A 75 8.20 -7.38 5.72
C VAL A 75 8.46 -7.42 7.22
N ASN A 76 8.34 -6.30 7.90
CA ASN A 76 8.64 -6.21 9.33
C ASN A 76 7.74 -7.12 10.17
N ARG A 77 6.48 -7.22 9.80
CA ARG A 77 5.49 -8.00 10.57
C ARG A 77 5.61 -9.49 10.33
N TYR A 78 5.82 -9.90 9.08
CA TYR A 78 5.69 -11.30 8.70
C TYR A 78 7.00 -12.01 8.34
N ARG A 79 7.99 -11.28 7.89
CA ARG A 79 9.31 -11.82 7.52
C ARG A 79 10.41 -10.86 7.94
N PRO A 80 10.55 -10.60 9.26
CA PRO A 80 11.58 -9.66 9.72
C PRO A 80 12.96 -10.09 9.23
N SER A 81 13.77 -9.12 8.85
CA SER A 81 15.12 -9.31 8.29
C SER A 81 15.16 -10.03 6.93
N HIS A 82 14.03 -10.12 6.23
CA HIS A 82 14.04 -10.64 4.86
C HIS A 82 14.93 -9.77 3.95
N ALA A 83 15.52 -10.39 2.93
CA ALA A 83 16.43 -9.71 2.00
C ALA A 83 15.80 -8.49 1.30
N LEU A 84 14.47 -8.45 1.17
CA LEU A 84 13.77 -7.29 0.61
C LEU A 84 13.91 -6.04 1.48
N TYR A 85 14.04 -6.20 2.79
CA TYR A 85 14.13 -5.09 3.73
C TYR A 85 14.97 -5.50 4.93
N PRO A 86 16.30 -5.62 4.75
CA PRO A 86 17.20 -6.10 5.79
C PRO A 86 17.22 -5.20 7.01
N SER A 87 17.58 -5.77 8.15
CA SER A 87 17.65 -5.01 9.40
C SER A 87 18.91 -4.17 9.55
N ASP A 88 19.93 -4.37 8.70
CA ASP A 88 21.13 -3.53 8.73
C ASP A 88 20.77 -2.06 8.51
N PRO A 89 21.14 -1.15 9.44
CA PRO A 89 20.67 0.24 9.36
C PRO A 89 21.10 0.97 8.10
N ARG A 90 22.27 0.69 7.55
CA ARG A 90 22.77 1.39 6.36
C ARG A 90 22.03 0.92 5.11
N ILE A 91 21.81 -0.38 4.98
CA ILE A 91 21.06 -0.93 3.85
C ILE A 91 19.61 -0.48 3.93
N ARG A 92 19.03 -0.57 5.12
CA ARG A 92 17.63 -0.15 5.35
C ARG A 92 17.44 1.33 5.08
N ALA A 93 18.36 2.19 5.51
CA ALA A 93 18.31 3.61 5.23
C ALA A 93 18.39 3.92 3.73
N THR A 94 19.18 3.16 2.98
CA THR A 94 19.25 3.30 1.52
C THR A 94 17.93 2.93 0.86
N ILE A 95 17.29 1.85 1.32
CA ILE A 95 15.96 1.46 0.84
C ILE A 95 14.92 2.54 1.18
N ASP A 96 14.92 3.02 2.41
CA ASP A 96 14.00 4.08 2.84
C ASP A 96 14.18 5.36 2.02
N ARG A 97 15.43 5.71 1.71
CA ARG A 97 15.72 6.86 0.86
C ARG A 97 15.11 6.70 -0.53
N LEU A 98 15.22 5.50 -1.12
CA LEU A 98 14.63 5.22 -2.42
C LEU A 98 13.11 5.25 -2.39
N LEU A 99 12.49 4.75 -1.33
CA LEU A 99 11.04 4.81 -1.14
C LEU A 99 10.57 6.26 -1.02
N GLN A 100 11.28 7.10 -0.27
CA GLN A 100 10.95 8.52 -0.14
C GLN A 100 11.14 9.26 -1.46
N PHE A 101 12.21 8.94 -2.21
CA PHE A 101 12.43 9.52 -3.53
C PHE A 101 11.30 9.15 -4.50
N ASP A 102 10.86 7.90 -4.50
CA ASP A 102 9.75 7.44 -5.33
C ASP A 102 8.47 8.25 -5.03
N LEU A 103 8.14 8.40 -3.76
CA LEU A 103 6.94 9.14 -3.35
C LEU A 103 7.04 10.63 -3.63
N GLY A 104 8.15 11.27 -3.22
CA GLY A 104 8.27 12.73 -3.20
C GLY A 104 8.75 13.35 -4.51
N SER A 105 9.41 12.58 -5.36
CA SER A 105 10.06 13.13 -6.57
C SER A 105 9.70 12.36 -7.82
N LEU A 106 10.02 11.06 -7.89
CA LEU A 106 9.87 10.29 -9.12
C LEU A 106 8.40 10.13 -9.52
N TYR A 107 7.58 9.64 -8.61
CA TYR A 107 6.16 9.42 -8.89
C TYR A 107 5.47 10.73 -9.24
N ARG A 108 5.75 11.78 -8.48
CA ARG A 108 5.17 13.11 -8.71
C ARG A 108 5.56 13.66 -10.08
N SER A 109 6.83 13.56 -10.45
CA SER A 109 7.31 14.04 -11.74
C SER A 109 6.64 13.30 -12.90
N ILE A 110 6.48 11.99 -12.78
CA ILE A 110 5.80 11.19 -13.80
C ILE A 110 4.32 11.57 -13.87
N SER A 111 3.67 11.72 -12.73
CA SER A 111 2.26 12.10 -12.67
C SER A 111 2.03 13.48 -13.30
N ASP A 112 2.86 14.46 -12.95
CA ASP A 112 2.76 15.81 -13.53
C ASP A 112 2.97 15.80 -15.04
N TYR A 113 3.95 15.01 -15.51
CA TYR A 113 4.20 14.85 -16.95
C TYR A 113 2.98 14.27 -17.67
N VAL A 114 2.43 13.18 -17.15
CA VAL A 114 1.26 12.53 -17.76
C VAL A 114 0.07 13.46 -17.80
N VAL A 115 -0.21 14.18 -16.71
CA VAL A 115 -1.32 15.12 -16.64
C VAL A 115 -1.15 16.28 -17.63
N SER A 116 0.08 16.77 -17.82
CA SER A 116 0.34 17.90 -18.73
C SER A 116 0.12 17.55 -20.22
N TYR A 117 0.07 16.24 -20.57
CA TYR A 117 -0.14 15.78 -21.95
C TYR A 117 -1.56 15.26 -22.20
N HIS A 118 -2.39 15.26 -21.21
CA HIS A 118 -3.77 14.82 -21.30
C HIS A 118 -4.72 15.88 -20.75
#